data_e1934c16c66dccd5fdf20e01989bfa1f
#
_entry.id   e1934c16c66dccd5fdf20e01989bfa1f
#
_cell.length_a   1.000
_cell.length_b   1.000
_cell.length_c   1.000
_cell.angle_alpha   90.00
_cell.angle_beta   90.00
_cell.angle_gamma   90.00
#
_symmetry.space_group_name_H-M   'P 1'
#
loop_
_entity.id
_entity.type
_entity.pdbx_description
1 polymer ?
#
loop_
_entity_poly.entity_id
_entity_poly.type
_entity_poly.pdbx_seq_one_letter_code
_entity_poly.pdbx_strand_id
1 'polypeptide(L)' 'MSDVADRVKKIVVEHLGVEESKVVDAASFIDDLGADSLDTVELVMAFEEEFGIEIPDDAAETIQSFGDAVSFITKAT' A
#
# COMPACT_ATOMS: atom_id res chain seq x y z
N MET A 1 -13.74 -11.99 1.18
CA MET A 1 -12.39 -11.55 0.82
C MET A 1 -12.47 -10.34 -0.06
N SER A 2 -11.59 -9.42 0.15
CA SER A 2 -11.59 -8.16 -0.58
C SER A 2 -10.59 -8.23 -1.73
N ASP A 3 -11.05 -8.01 -2.95
CA ASP A 3 -10.15 -7.91 -4.11
C ASP A 3 -9.15 -6.79 -3.92
N VAL A 4 -9.58 -5.69 -3.29
CA VAL A 4 -8.71 -4.55 -3.03
C VAL A 4 -7.53 -4.97 -2.15
N ALA A 5 -7.81 -5.65 -1.04
CA ALA A 5 -6.76 -6.08 -0.13
C ALA A 5 -5.78 -7.03 -0.81
N ASP A 6 -6.29 -7.98 -1.60
CA ASP A 6 -5.43 -8.95 -2.30
C ASP A 6 -4.54 -8.25 -3.32
N ARG A 7 -5.08 -7.29 -4.05
CA ARG A 7 -4.33 -6.56 -5.07
C ARG A 7 -3.27 -5.65 -4.44
N VAL A 8 -3.62 -4.97 -3.35
CA VAL A 8 -2.67 -4.13 -2.62
C VAL A 8 -1.54 -4.98 -2.05
N LYS A 9 -1.87 -6.13 -1.47
CA LYS A 9 -0.87 -7.03 -0.91
C LYS A 9 0.11 -7.49 -1.97
N LYS A 10 -0.37 -7.86 -3.14
CA LYS A 10 0.48 -8.30 -4.24
C LYS A 10 1.46 -7.21 -4.65
N ILE A 11 0.99 -5.97 -4.75
CA ILE A 11 1.84 -4.84 -5.10
C ILE A 11 2.94 -4.66 -4.05
N VAL A 12 2.57 -4.70 -2.77
CA VAL A 12 3.52 -4.52 -1.68
C VAL A 12 4.59 -5.60 -1.70
N VAL A 13 4.18 -6.85 -1.87
CA VAL A 13 5.10 -7.98 -1.92
C VAL A 13 6.09 -7.81 -3.06
N GLU A 14 5.61 -7.43 -4.24
CA GLU A 14 6.46 -7.28 -5.42
C GLU A 14 7.42 -6.11 -5.30
N HIS A 15 6.98 -5.00 -4.75
CA HIS A 15 7.81 -3.80 -4.65
C HIS A 15 8.84 -3.89 -3.52
N LEU A 16 8.46 -4.45 -2.39
CA LEU A 16 9.35 -4.49 -1.22
C LEU A 16 10.08 -5.80 -1.07
N GLY A 17 9.70 -6.83 -1.82
CA GLY A 17 10.35 -8.13 -1.74
C GLY A 17 10.15 -8.81 -0.39
N VAL A 18 9.01 -8.59 0.26
CA VAL A 18 8.70 -9.16 1.57
C VAL A 18 7.76 -10.35 1.41
N GLU A 19 7.72 -11.20 2.44
CA GLU A 19 6.82 -12.34 2.45
C GLU A 19 5.38 -11.89 2.64
N GLU A 20 4.49 -12.56 1.95
CA GLU A 20 3.06 -12.26 2.02
C GLU A 20 2.52 -12.33 3.45
N SER A 21 3.02 -13.28 4.24
CA SER A 21 2.59 -13.46 5.63
C SER A 21 2.92 -12.28 6.52
N LYS A 22 3.85 -11.43 6.11
CA LYS A 22 4.21 -10.22 6.88
C LYS A 22 3.35 -9.02 6.53
N VAL A 23 2.61 -9.09 5.45
CA VAL A 23 1.76 -7.99 5.00
C VAL A 23 0.40 -8.14 5.65
N VAL A 24 0.27 -7.57 6.83
CA VAL A 24 -0.96 -7.60 7.62
C VAL A 24 -1.44 -6.16 7.86
N ASP A 25 -2.68 -5.99 8.33
CA ASP A 25 -3.27 -4.66 8.46
C ASP A 25 -2.41 -3.69 9.26
N ALA A 26 -1.83 -4.14 10.35
CA ALA A 26 -1.02 -3.29 11.22
C ALA A 26 0.42 -3.11 10.73
N ALA A 27 0.82 -3.77 9.64
CA ALA A 27 2.20 -3.69 9.16
C ALA A 27 2.50 -2.30 8.60
N SER A 28 3.46 -1.62 9.22
CA SER A 28 3.94 -0.33 8.73
C SER A 28 4.89 -0.57 7.56
N PHE A 29 4.71 0.16 6.48
CA PHE A 29 5.58 0.00 5.32
C PHE A 29 7.03 0.27 5.67
N ILE A 30 7.30 1.27 6.48
CA ILE A 30 8.66 1.65 6.86
C ILE A 30 9.18 0.78 8.01
N ASP A 31 8.43 0.71 9.10
CA ASP A 31 8.91 0.05 10.32
C ASP A 31 8.91 -1.47 10.23
N ASP A 32 7.87 -2.03 9.63
CA ASP A 32 7.69 -3.49 9.60
C ASP A 32 8.17 -4.12 8.31
N LEU A 33 7.99 -3.42 7.20
CA LEU A 33 8.30 -3.96 5.87
C LEU A 33 9.59 -3.40 5.27
N GLY A 34 10.22 -2.47 5.96
CA GLY A 34 11.54 -1.96 5.58
C GLY A 34 11.57 -1.03 4.39
N ALA A 35 10.44 -0.41 4.06
CA ALA A 35 10.38 0.56 2.97
C ALA A 35 11.06 1.87 3.38
N ASP A 36 11.77 2.50 2.48
CA ASP A 36 12.26 3.86 2.71
C ASP A 36 11.27 4.86 2.07
N SER A 37 11.58 6.15 2.16
CA SER A 37 10.67 7.18 1.66
C SER A 37 10.46 7.09 0.15
N LEU A 38 11.46 6.66 -0.60
CA LEU A 38 11.33 6.48 -2.04
C LEU A 38 10.41 5.30 -2.35
N ASP A 39 10.56 4.21 -1.59
CA ASP A 39 9.71 3.03 -1.77
C ASP A 39 8.23 3.38 -1.53
N THR A 40 7.94 4.21 -0.51
CA THR A 40 6.55 4.58 -0.25
C THR A 40 5.95 5.40 -1.38
N VAL A 41 6.74 6.29 -1.99
CA VAL A 41 6.29 7.06 -3.15
C VAL A 41 5.97 6.12 -4.31
N GLU A 42 6.85 5.16 -4.56
CA GLU A 42 6.64 4.19 -5.63
C GLU A 42 5.42 3.31 -5.39
N LEU A 43 5.19 2.92 -4.14
CA LEU A 43 4.01 2.13 -3.79
C LEU A 43 2.73 2.92 -4.08
N VAL A 44 2.70 4.20 -3.71
CA VAL A 44 1.53 5.04 -3.96
C VAL A 44 1.26 5.13 -5.46
N MET A 45 2.29 5.32 -6.26
CA MET A 45 2.15 5.39 -7.71
C MET A 45 1.63 4.07 -8.28
N ALA A 46 2.12 2.96 -7.76
CA ALA A 46 1.67 1.64 -8.21
C ALA A 46 0.19 1.42 -7.87
N PHE A 47 -0.24 1.88 -6.69
CA PHE A 47 -1.65 1.80 -6.31
C PHE A 47 -2.52 2.64 -7.24
N GLU A 48 -2.06 3.83 -7.59
CA GLU A 48 -2.80 4.69 -8.51
C GLU A 48 -3.01 4.02 -9.86
N GLU A 49 -1.96 3.41 -10.38
CA GLU A 49 -2.04 2.73 -11.68
C GLU A 49 -2.91 1.49 -11.62
N GLU A 50 -2.80 0.72 -10.55
CA GLU A 50 -3.53 -0.54 -10.41
C GLU A 50 -5.03 -0.31 -10.32
N PHE A 51 -5.45 0.73 -9.62
CA PHE A 51 -6.86 0.99 -9.34
C PHE A 51 -7.46 2.12 -10.17
N GLY A 52 -6.64 2.80 -10.98
CA GLY A 52 -7.12 3.91 -11.79
C GLY A 52 -7.62 5.08 -10.97
N ILE A 53 -6.97 5.37 -9.85
CA ILE A 53 -7.35 6.45 -8.95
C ILE A 53 -6.19 7.43 -8.80
N GLU A 54 -6.49 8.58 -8.22
CA GLU A 54 -5.47 9.58 -7.91
C GLU A 54 -5.36 9.72 -6.40
N ILE A 55 -4.14 9.64 -5.89
CA ILE A 55 -3.87 9.77 -4.46
C ILE A 55 -3.06 11.05 -4.25
N PRO A 56 -3.68 12.13 -3.76
CA PRO A 56 -2.95 13.39 -3.51
C PRO A 56 -1.86 13.20 -2.46
N ASP A 57 -0.85 14.06 -2.49
CA ASP A 57 0.28 13.96 -1.58
C ASP A 57 -0.14 13.98 -0.11
N ASP A 58 -1.10 14.83 0.25
CA ASP A 58 -1.56 14.90 1.64
C ASP A 58 -2.27 13.63 2.07
N ALA A 59 -3.00 12.98 1.17
CA ALA A 59 -3.62 11.69 1.46
C ALA A 59 -2.56 10.59 1.55
N ALA A 60 -1.56 10.64 0.67
CA ALA A 60 -0.47 9.66 0.68
C ALA A 60 0.27 9.66 2.01
N GLU A 61 0.42 10.82 2.64
CA GLU A 61 1.08 10.94 3.94
C GLU A 61 0.35 10.16 5.04
N THR A 62 -0.94 9.96 4.90
CA THR A 62 -1.73 9.20 5.88
C THR A 62 -1.65 7.70 5.66
N ILE A 63 -1.14 7.26 4.52
CA ILE A 63 -1.03 5.84 4.19
C ILE A 63 0.32 5.33 4.69
N GLN A 64 0.34 4.85 5.93
CA GLN A 64 1.57 4.40 6.58
C GLN A 64 1.62 2.90 6.78
N SER A 65 0.47 2.23 6.75
CA SER A 65 0.40 0.79 6.93
C SER A 65 -0.39 0.16 5.79
N PHE A 66 -0.28 -1.17 5.69
CA PHE A 66 -1.06 -1.92 4.71
C PHE A 66 -2.56 -1.67 4.89
N GLY A 67 -3.04 -1.70 6.13
CA GLY A 67 -4.45 -1.46 6.42
C GLY A 67 -4.90 -0.07 5.99
N ASP A 68 -4.05 0.94 6.20
CA ASP A 68 -4.35 2.30 5.77
C ASP A 68 -4.53 2.37 4.25
N ALA A 69 -3.65 1.69 3.52
CA ALA A 69 -3.72 1.68 2.05
C ALA A 69 -5.01 1.01 1.57
N VAL A 70 -5.34 -0.14 2.14
CA VAL A 70 -6.56 -0.87 1.78
C VAL A 70 -7.78 -0.02 2.06
N SER A 71 -7.81 0.61 3.22
CA SER A 71 -8.94 1.45 3.64
C SER A 71 -9.14 2.63 2.69
N PHE A 72 -8.06 3.33 2.37
CA PHE A 72 -8.12 4.48 1.47
C PHE A 72 -8.61 4.07 0.08
N ILE A 73 -8.01 3.02 -0.47
CA ILE A 73 -8.34 2.58 -1.82
C ILE A 73 -9.77 2.04 -1.89
N THR A 74 -10.21 1.33 -0.87
CA THR A 74 -11.59 0.83 -0.81
C THR A 74 -12.59 1.99 -0.88
N LYS A 75 -12.29 3.08 -0.19
CA LYS A 75 -13.16 4.26 -0.22
C LYS A 75 -13.10 5.01 -1.54
N ALA A 76 -11.98 4.95 -2.23
CA ALA A 76 -11.78 5.65 -3.50
C ALA A 76 -12.33 4.87 -4.69
N THR A 77 -12.58 3.60 -4.53
CA THR A 77 -13.12 2.74 -5.58
C THR A 77 -14.52 2.29 -5.25
#